data_524844b441731a72adb9534a1ad5322f
#
_entry.id   524844b441731a72adb9534a1ad5322f
#
_cell.length_a   1.000
_cell.length_b   1.000
_cell.length_c   1.000
_cell.angle_alpha   90.00
_cell.angle_beta   90.00
_cell.angle_gamma   90.00
#
_symmetry.space_group_name_H-M   'P 1'
#
loop_
_entity.id
_entity.type
_entity.pdbx_description
1 polymer ?
#
loop_
_entity_poly.entity_id
_entity_poly.type
_entity_poly.pdbx_seq_one_letter_code
_entity_poly.pdbx_strand_id
1 'polypeptide(L)'
;MLHLLRAIFGDEPRSAWTTFFALLLVVSMTFSPFLLSMSMWGLVAMALWNASATYHQHNPGSRMRRVSTWVKGLNLSINNLLQRPEYLLFTLLLLVPALSVFWSDDMGYWAERTRVRLPFLILPWVFVNLPLLSARQSRLVLYMLVWTMTLLCIGVGINFALHADSILFGLSEGRPIPVPRHHIRFNLMLATAIMAGGWMWQQGFRGRFRWERPALAVLLVVLFAFIHFLSVRSGIAALYCALMFSALRFIWRTRRWALGLAVMAALLAVPIIAINTIPSLKQRMSYMKYDWEHYRSNEGESYSDSERWVSLKTGWMMWKENPVLGVGAGDLPRETARLVNQYFPKYLETPKMPHNQFLYILAGTGLLGLSLSLLAFYYPLWLNRYRRYYLFATFQVMVFVSFLVEYTIETAMGVAWYLFYTLFFMKMAEQDQN
;
A
#
# COMPACT_ATOMS: atom_id res chain seq x y z
N MET A 1 31.78 -15.77 -4.36
CA MET A 1 30.31 -15.70 -4.43
C MET A 1 29.66 -15.89 -3.05
N LEU A 2 29.91 -16.98 -2.31
CA LEU A 2 29.37 -17.22 -0.95
C LEU A 2 29.70 -16.11 0.07
N HIS A 3 30.94 -15.59 0.10
CA HIS A 3 31.32 -14.47 0.95
C HIS A 3 30.55 -13.17 0.62
N LEU A 4 30.25 -12.93 -0.65
CA LEU A 4 29.49 -11.76 -1.08
C LEU A 4 28.01 -11.87 -0.66
N LEU A 5 27.43 -13.07 -0.79
CA LEU A 5 26.06 -13.35 -0.35
C LEU A 5 25.93 -13.21 1.17
N ARG A 6 26.88 -13.74 1.95
CA ARG A 6 26.91 -13.55 3.42
C ARG A 6 27.06 -12.07 3.80
N ALA A 7 27.91 -11.34 3.09
CA ALA A 7 28.10 -9.91 3.33
C ALA A 7 26.86 -9.06 3.02
N ILE A 8 26.00 -9.50 2.09
CA ILE A 8 24.76 -8.81 1.70
C ILE A 8 23.58 -9.25 2.58
N PHE A 9 23.41 -10.55 2.74
CA PHE A 9 22.21 -11.14 3.36
C PHE A 9 22.39 -11.52 4.85
N GLY A 10 23.62 -11.46 5.40
CA GLY A 10 23.94 -11.88 6.76
C GLY A 10 24.36 -13.35 6.85
N ASP A 11 24.96 -13.71 7.99
CA ASP A 11 25.52 -15.06 8.22
C ASP A 11 24.43 -16.08 8.62
N GLU A 12 23.32 -15.62 9.20
CA GLU A 12 22.23 -16.51 9.59
C GLU A 12 21.36 -16.87 8.39
N PRO A 13 21.27 -18.17 8.00
CA PRO A 13 20.54 -18.58 6.80
C PRO A 13 19.06 -18.16 6.80
N ARG A 14 18.37 -18.20 7.95
CA ARG A 14 16.94 -17.86 8.04
C ARG A 14 16.68 -16.39 7.72
N SER A 15 17.47 -15.49 8.33
CA SER A 15 17.34 -14.05 8.07
C SER A 15 17.79 -13.68 6.66
N ALA A 16 18.80 -14.38 6.11
CA ALA A 16 19.26 -14.19 4.75
C ALA A 16 18.17 -14.54 3.71
N TRP A 17 17.55 -15.69 3.81
CA TRP A 17 16.46 -16.11 2.93
C TRP A 17 15.20 -15.25 3.13
N THR A 18 14.89 -14.85 4.36
CA THR A 18 13.79 -13.90 4.63
C THR A 18 14.03 -12.58 3.92
N THR A 19 15.27 -12.07 3.98
CA THR A 19 15.67 -10.84 3.25
C THR A 19 15.51 -11.02 1.75
N PHE A 20 15.97 -12.16 1.19
CA PHE A 20 15.81 -12.46 -0.23
C PHE A 20 14.35 -12.45 -0.68
N PHE A 21 13.44 -13.13 0.04
CA PHE A 21 12.03 -13.13 -0.31
C PHE A 21 11.35 -11.77 -0.10
N ALA A 22 11.79 -10.99 0.88
CA ALA A 22 11.31 -9.61 1.06
C ALA A 22 11.75 -8.70 -0.10
N LEU A 23 12.98 -8.83 -0.58
CA LEU A 23 13.48 -8.13 -1.78
C LEU A 23 12.70 -8.54 -3.02
N LEU A 24 12.51 -9.86 -3.22
CA LEU A 24 11.74 -10.39 -4.34
C LEU A 24 10.30 -9.86 -4.32
N LEU A 25 9.68 -9.77 -3.15
CA LEU A 25 8.33 -9.24 -2.97
C LEU A 25 8.26 -7.77 -3.38
N VAL A 26 9.20 -6.93 -2.94
CA VAL A 26 9.27 -5.51 -3.30
C VAL A 26 9.37 -5.33 -4.82
N VAL A 27 10.27 -6.06 -5.48
CA VAL A 27 10.46 -6.01 -6.93
C VAL A 27 9.21 -6.52 -7.66
N SER A 28 8.66 -7.64 -7.22
CA SER A 28 7.55 -8.33 -7.90
C SER A 28 6.21 -7.59 -7.85
N MET A 29 6.00 -6.71 -6.87
CA MET A 29 4.75 -5.91 -6.75
C MET A 29 4.40 -5.17 -8.05
N THR A 30 5.40 -4.69 -8.77
CA THR A 30 5.22 -3.92 -10.01
C THR A 30 5.31 -4.75 -11.28
N PHE A 31 6.00 -5.90 -11.25
CA PHE A 31 6.30 -6.67 -12.44
C PHE A 31 5.38 -7.87 -12.66
N SER A 32 5.15 -8.69 -11.62
CA SER A 32 4.52 -9.98 -11.82
C SER A 32 3.69 -10.45 -10.62
N PRO A 33 2.37 -10.74 -10.80
CA PRO A 33 1.55 -11.37 -9.76
C PRO A 33 2.06 -12.75 -9.39
N PHE A 34 2.64 -13.48 -10.36
CA PHE A 34 3.21 -14.80 -10.11
C PHE A 34 4.39 -14.71 -9.15
N LEU A 35 5.38 -13.86 -9.45
CA LEU A 35 6.53 -13.63 -8.57
C LEU A 35 6.12 -13.05 -7.21
N LEU A 36 5.08 -12.22 -7.18
CA LEU A 36 4.50 -11.71 -5.93
C LEU A 36 3.97 -12.86 -5.06
N SER A 37 3.23 -13.78 -5.64
CA SER A 37 2.72 -14.95 -4.93
C SER A 37 3.87 -15.88 -4.49
N MET A 38 4.84 -16.13 -5.35
CA MET A 38 6.03 -16.94 -5.02
C MET A 38 6.83 -16.34 -3.85
N SER A 39 7.01 -15.02 -3.81
CA SER A 39 7.70 -14.36 -2.70
C SER A 39 6.94 -14.46 -1.38
N MET A 40 5.61 -14.33 -1.41
CA MET A 40 4.77 -14.54 -0.23
C MET A 40 4.88 -15.99 0.29
N TRP A 41 4.79 -16.99 -0.58
CA TRP A 41 5.00 -18.39 -0.19
C TRP A 41 6.41 -18.67 0.33
N GLY A 42 7.42 -17.99 -0.22
CA GLY A 42 8.77 -18.02 0.33
C GLY A 42 8.84 -17.52 1.77
N LEU A 43 8.15 -16.40 2.07
CA LEU A 43 8.06 -15.88 3.43
C LEU A 43 7.29 -16.83 4.37
N VAL A 44 6.24 -17.50 3.88
CA VAL A 44 5.53 -18.57 4.63
C VAL A 44 6.50 -19.70 5.02
N ALA A 45 7.30 -20.18 4.06
CA ALA A 45 8.29 -21.22 4.32
C ALA A 45 9.33 -20.77 5.37
N MET A 46 9.76 -19.50 5.33
CA MET A 46 10.69 -18.94 6.32
C MET A 46 10.08 -18.83 7.71
N ALA A 47 8.81 -18.44 7.82
CA ALA A 47 8.09 -18.39 9.08
C ALA A 47 7.96 -19.78 9.72
N LEU A 48 7.60 -20.78 8.94
CA LEU A 48 7.55 -22.19 9.38
C LEU A 48 8.92 -22.69 9.84
N TRP A 49 9.97 -22.40 9.05
CA TRP A 49 11.34 -22.80 9.42
C TRP A 49 11.76 -22.16 10.73
N ASN A 50 11.51 -20.85 10.89
CA ASN A 50 11.86 -20.15 12.11
C ASN A 50 11.08 -20.66 13.33
N ALA A 51 9.77 -20.90 13.20
CA ALA A 51 8.95 -21.45 14.27
C ALA A 51 9.41 -22.85 14.71
N SER A 52 9.75 -23.71 13.74
CA SER A 52 10.30 -25.05 14.03
C SER A 52 11.65 -24.97 14.74
N ALA A 53 12.54 -24.08 14.30
CA ALA A 53 13.85 -23.89 14.92
C ALA A 53 13.74 -23.35 16.35
N THR A 54 12.84 -22.38 16.58
CA THR A 54 12.55 -21.80 17.91
C THR A 54 12.02 -22.88 18.86
N TYR A 55 11.11 -23.75 18.37
CA TYR A 55 10.61 -24.86 19.16
C TYR A 55 11.74 -25.80 19.61
N HIS A 56 12.67 -26.15 18.70
CA HIS A 56 13.83 -26.98 19.04
C HIS A 56 14.76 -26.35 20.06
N GLN A 57 15.00 -25.03 19.97
CA GLN A 57 15.85 -24.31 20.93
C GLN A 57 15.27 -24.36 22.36
N HIS A 58 13.95 -24.30 22.49
CA HIS A 58 13.27 -24.37 23.80
C HIS A 58 13.11 -25.80 24.33
N ASN A 59 13.27 -26.84 23.51
CA ASN A 59 13.10 -28.25 23.87
C ASN A 59 14.25 -29.13 23.35
N PRO A 60 15.48 -28.93 23.80
CA PRO A 60 16.67 -29.61 23.24
C PRO A 60 16.70 -31.13 23.48
N GLY A 61 15.91 -31.68 24.42
CA GLY A 61 15.83 -33.11 24.72
C GLY A 61 14.83 -33.91 23.89
N SER A 62 14.05 -33.29 23.02
CA SER A 62 13.03 -34.00 22.24
C SER A 62 13.62 -34.73 21.05
N ARG A 63 14.03 -36.00 21.21
CA ARG A 63 14.33 -36.93 20.12
C ARG A 63 13.05 -37.31 19.33
N MET A 64 12.24 -36.35 18.94
CA MET A 64 11.02 -36.64 18.18
C MET A 64 11.28 -36.81 16.69
N ARG A 65 10.46 -37.67 16.02
CA ARG A 65 10.40 -37.74 14.55
C ARG A 65 10.20 -36.33 13.96
N ARG A 66 10.91 -36.02 12.88
CA ARG A 66 10.87 -34.68 12.22
C ARG A 66 9.45 -34.12 12.03
N VAL A 67 8.48 -34.98 11.70
CA VAL A 67 7.07 -34.59 11.46
C VAL A 67 6.42 -34.01 12.75
N SER A 68 6.66 -34.60 13.93
CA SER A 68 6.04 -34.11 15.19
C SER A 68 6.59 -32.74 15.60
N THR A 69 7.82 -32.42 15.23
CA THR A 69 8.42 -31.10 15.50
C THR A 69 7.82 -29.99 14.63
N TRP A 70 7.52 -30.29 13.38
CA TRP A 70 6.83 -29.34 12.50
C TRP A 70 5.43 -29.03 13.00
N VAL A 71 4.65 -30.03 13.42
CA VAL A 71 3.31 -29.84 14.00
C VAL A 71 3.36 -28.99 15.27
N LYS A 72 4.32 -29.26 16.17
CA LYS A 72 4.49 -28.49 17.41
C LYS A 72 4.98 -27.06 17.14
N GLY A 73 5.89 -26.89 16.15
CA GLY A 73 6.29 -25.58 15.67
C GLY A 73 5.14 -24.77 15.08
N LEU A 74 4.25 -25.43 14.34
CA LEU A 74 3.03 -24.81 13.80
C LEU A 74 2.09 -24.36 14.93
N ASN A 75 1.83 -25.22 15.93
CA ASN A 75 1.02 -24.84 17.08
C ASN A 75 1.61 -23.65 17.86
N LEU A 76 2.93 -23.65 18.07
CA LEU A 76 3.62 -22.50 18.67
C LEU A 76 3.42 -21.23 17.85
N SER A 77 3.55 -21.34 16.54
CA SER A 77 3.40 -20.18 15.63
C SER A 77 1.99 -19.60 15.61
N ILE A 78 0.98 -20.45 15.72
CA ILE A 78 -0.42 -20.01 15.85
C ILE A 78 -0.63 -19.31 17.19
N ASN A 79 -0.13 -19.90 18.29
CA ASN A 79 -0.21 -19.27 19.61
C ASN A 79 0.50 -17.91 19.66
N ASN A 80 1.64 -17.78 18.97
CA ASN A 80 2.32 -16.49 18.84
C ASN A 80 1.42 -15.41 18.19
N LEU A 81 0.66 -15.77 17.15
CA LEU A 81 -0.29 -14.85 16.52
C LEU A 81 -1.45 -14.50 17.48
N LEU A 82 -2.02 -15.50 18.15
CA LEU A 82 -3.16 -15.29 19.07
C LEU A 82 -2.79 -14.36 20.24
N GLN A 83 -1.53 -14.35 20.65
CA GLN A 83 -1.02 -13.46 21.71
C GLN A 83 -0.69 -12.03 21.20
N ARG A 84 -0.83 -11.76 19.91
CA ARG A 84 -0.45 -10.50 19.26
C ARG A 84 -1.67 -9.87 18.56
N PRO A 85 -2.62 -9.27 19.31
CA PRO A 85 -3.84 -8.72 18.74
C PRO A 85 -3.59 -7.69 17.62
N GLU A 86 -2.49 -6.95 17.68
CA GLU A 86 -2.08 -5.98 16.66
C GLU A 86 -1.76 -6.59 15.29
N TYR A 87 -1.45 -7.89 15.24
CA TYR A 87 -1.31 -8.66 14.00
C TYR A 87 -2.59 -9.44 13.70
N LEU A 88 -3.20 -10.06 14.73
CA LEU A 88 -4.39 -10.89 14.58
C LEU A 88 -5.57 -10.12 13.96
N LEU A 89 -5.77 -8.87 14.35
CA LEU A 89 -6.90 -8.06 13.89
C LEU A 89 -6.89 -7.82 12.37
N PHE A 90 -5.74 -7.87 11.70
CA PHE A 90 -5.71 -7.78 10.23
C PHE A 90 -6.49 -8.92 9.54
N THR A 91 -6.67 -10.07 10.20
CA THR A 91 -7.49 -11.16 9.64
C THR A 91 -8.95 -10.78 9.45
N LEU A 92 -9.46 -9.80 10.21
CA LEU A 92 -10.82 -9.28 10.05
C LEU A 92 -11.04 -8.68 8.64
N LEU A 93 -10.00 -8.14 8.00
CA LEU A 93 -10.09 -7.59 6.65
C LEU A 93 -10.36 -8.66 5.57
N LEU A 94 -10.12 -9.92 5.89
CA LEU A 94 -10.57 -11.06 5.10
C LEU A 94 -11.89 -11.61 5.64
N LEU A 95 -11.97 -11.88 6.95
CA LEU A 95 -13.10 -12.63 7.56
C LEU A 95 -14.42 -11.89 7.36
N VAL A 96 -14.45 -10.56 7.54
CA VAL A 96 -15.67 -9.76 7.44
C VAL A 96 -16.29 -9.88 6.03
N PRO A 97 -15.59 -9.55 4.92
CA PRO A 97 -16.18 -9.73 3.59
C PRO A 97 -16.35 -11.20 3.21
N ALA A 98 -15.55 -12.13 3.74
CA ALA A 98 -15.76 -13.56 3.49
C ALA A 98 -17.08 -14.06 4.10
N LEU A 99 -17.44 -13.58 5.29
CA LEU A 99 -18.72 -13.94 5.94
C LEU A 99 -19.94 -13.45 5.15
N SER A 100 -19.79 -12.48 4.24
CA SER A 100 -20.90 -12.05 3.38
C SER A 100 -21.37 -13.14 2.41
N VAL A 101 -20.71 -14.29 2.35
CA VAL A 101 -21.18 -15.48 1.63
C VAL A 101 -22.60 -15.87 2.00
N PHE A 102 -23.02 -15.61 3.24
CA PHE A 102 -24.35 -15.98 3.74
C PHE A 102 -25.49 -15.10 3.21
N TRP A 103 -25.17 -13.95 2.58
CA TRP A 103 -26.16 -13.03 2.00
C TRP A 103 -25.76 -12.41 0.66
N SER A 104 -24.66 -12.88 0.04
CA SER A 104 -24.29 -12.55 -1.34
C SER A 104 -24.85 -13.57 -2.31
N ASP A 105 -25.36 -13.13 -3.44
CA ASP A 105 -25.85 -14.00 -4.51
C ASP A 105 -24.76 -14.29 -5.55
N ASP A 106 -23.92 -13.31 -5.91
CA ASP A 106 -22.82 -13.50 -6.87
C ASP A 106 -21.60 -14.15 -6.18
N MET A 107 -21.60 -15.49 -6.17
CA MET A 107 -20.52 -16.30 -5.63
C MET A 107 -19.22 -16.18 -6.43
N GLY A 108 -19.30 -15.88 -7.73
CA GLY A 108 -18.12 -15.73 -8.59
C GLY A 108 -17.29 -14.51 -8.17
N TYR A 109 -17.94 -13.36 -8.09
CA TYR A 109 -17.27 -12.12 -7.64
C TYR A 109 -16.86 -12.21 -6.17
N TRP A 110 -17.70 -12.78 -5.29
CA TRP A 110 -17.36 -13.01 -3.88
C TRP A 110 -16.06 -13.84 -3.74
N ALA A 111 -15.94 -14.97 -4.46
CA ALA A 111 -14.77 -15.84 -4.40
C ALA A 111 -13.51 -15.13 -4.92
N GLU A 112 -13.62 -14.35 -5.99
CA GLU A 112 -12.51 -13.56 -6.50
C GLU A 112 -12.02 -12.53 -5.48
N ARG A 113 -12.94 -11.78 -4.85
CA ARG A 113 -12.58 -10.78 -3.82
C ARG A 113 -12.00 -11.42 -2.57
N THR A 114 -12.53 -12.54 -2.13
CA THR A 114 -12.00 -13.32 -1.00
C THR A 114 -10.59 -13.83 -1.31
N ARG A 115 -10.35 -14.35 -2.50
CA ARG A 115 -9.02 -14.79 -2.95
C ARG A 115 -7.98 -13.66 -2.91
N VAL A 116 -8.34 -12.47 -3.38
CA VAL A 116 -7.44 -11.29 -3.36
C VAL A 116 -7.06 -10.91 -1.92
N ARG A 117 -7.93 -11.17 -0.95
CA ARG A 117 -7.74 -10.82 0.46
C ARG A 117 -7.08 -11.92 1.31
N LEU A 118 -6.82 -13.12 0.77
CA LEU A 118 -6.13 -14.19 1.51
C LEU A 118 -4.81 -13.76 2.19
N PRO A 119 -4.01 -12.84 1.65
CA PRO A 119 -2.83 -12.33 2.36
C PRO A 119 -3.12 -11.74 3.75
N PHE A 120 -4.33 -11.22 4.01
CA PHE A 120 -4.71 -10.71 5.33
C PHE A 120 -4.81 -11.80 6.42
N LEU A 121 -4.99 -13.05 6.03
CA LEU A 121 -4.90 -14.18 6.96
C LEU A 121 -3.45 -14.65 7.12
N ILE A 122 -2.71 -14.71 6.01
CA ILE A 122 -1.41 -15.39 5.93
C ILE A 122 -0.28 -14.49 6.41
N LEU A 123 -0.17 -13.25 5.90
CA LEU A 123 0.99 -12.39 6.18
C LEU A 123 1.09 -11.92 7.64
N PRO A 124 0.01 -11.61 8.38
CA PRO A 124 0.13 -11.30 9.81
C PRO A 124 0.76 -12.46 10.60
N TRP A 125 0.31 -13.69 10.35
CA TRP A 125 0.90 -14.88 10.93
C TRP A 125 2.37 -15.06 10.53
N VAL A 126 2.70 -14.83 9.26
CA VAL A 126 4.07 -14.88 8.74
C VAL A 126 4.95 -13.88 9.50
N PHE A 127 4.55 -12.60 9.55
CA PHE A 127 5.39 -11.55 10.14
C PHE A 127 5.61 -11.71 11.64
N VAL A 128 4.64 -12.26 12.39
CA VAL A 128 4.85 -12.61 13.80
C VAL A 128 5.97 -13.65 13.95
N ASN A 129 6.04 -14.62 13.04
CA ASN A 129 6.92 -15.77 13.13
C ASN A 129 8.22 -15.66 12.29
N LEU A 130 8.40 -14.59 11.51
CA LEU A 130 9.67 -14.34 10.81
C LEU A 130 10.80 -14.03 11.80
N PRO A 131 12.05 -14.43 11.48
CA PRO A 131 13.21 -13.99 12.24
C PRO A 131 13.33 -12.47 12.18
N LEU A 132 13.91 -11.87 13.21
CA LEU A 132 14.25 -10.45 13.19
C LEU A 132 15.34 -10.20 12.15
N LEU A 133 15.12 -9.25 11.29
CA LEU A 133 16.11 -8.81 10.31
C LEU A 133 17.06 -7.81 10.99
N SER A 134 18.32 -7.86 10.70
CA SER A 134 19.24 -6.79 11.15
C SER A 134 18.84 -5.43 10.55
N ALA A 135 19.24 -4.33 11.20
CA ALA A 135 19.00 -2.99 10.69
C ALA A 135 19.55 -2.79 9.25
N ARG A 136 20.66 -3.50 8.92
CA ARG A 136 21.23 -3.50 7.59
C ARG A 136 20.32 -4.20 6.56
N GLN A 137 19.77 -5.36 6.91
CA GLN A 137 18.85 -6.12 6.05
C GLN A 137 17.55 -5.35 5.81
N SER A 138 16.99 -4.74 6.86
CA SER A 138 15.79 -3.91 6.74
C SER A 138 16.02 -2.69 5.83
N ARG A 139 17.17 -2.02 5.97
CA ARG A 139 17.57 -0.91 5.07
C ARG A 139 17.79 -1.39 3.64
N LEU A 140 18.32 -2.60 3.43
CA LEU A 140 18.51 -3.18 2.10
C LEU A 140 17.16 -3.36 1.39
N VAL A 141 16.12 -3.83 2.09
CA VAL A 141 14.76 -3.95 1.53
C VAL A 141 14.22 -2.59 1.09
N LEU A 142 14.39 -1.56 1.91
CA LEU A 142 13.96 -0.20 1.56
C LEU A 142 14.79 0.41 0.43
N TYR A 143 16.10 0.14 0.40
CA TYR A 143 16.99 0.59 -0.67
C TYR A 143 16.64 -0.05 -2.01
N MET A 144 16.28 -1.34 -2.00
CA MET A 144 15.77 -2.03 -3.19
C MET A 144 14.48 -1.38 -3.71
N LEU A 145 13.56 -0.96 -2.82
CA LEU A 145 12.37 -0.23 -3.24
C LEU A 145 12.74 1.06 -4.00
N VAL A 146 13.68 1.86 -3.47
CA VAL A 146 14.13 3.11 -4.12
C VAL A 146 14.72 2.81 -5.50
N TRP A 147 15.59 1.82 -5.61
CA TRP A 147 16.18 1.42 -6.91
C TRP A 147 15.14 0.89 -7.89
N THR A 148 14.25 0.01 -7.42
CA THR A 148 13.18 -0.53 -8.27
C THR A 148 12.32 0.59 -8.83
N MET A 149 11.88 1.53 -8.00
CA MET A 149 11.08 2.66 -8.47
C MET A 149 11.86 3.60 -9.39
N THR A 150 13.15 3.80 -9.13
CA THR A 150 14.01 4.61 -10.02
C THR A 150 14.14 3.99 -11.42
N LEU A 151 14.45 2.70 -11.49
CA LEU A 151 14.58 1.99 -12.77
C LEU A 151 13.27 2.00 -13.56
N LEU A 152 12.15 1.81 -12.86
CA LEU A 152 10.83 1.90 -13.48
C LEU A 152 10.51 3.30 -13.98
N CYS A 153 10.83 4.34 -13.22
CA CYS A 153 10.67 5.73 -13.65
C CYS A 153 11.50 6.05 -14.87
N ILE A 154 12.75 5.55 -14.94
CA ILE A 154 13.59 5.67 -16.13
C ILE A 154 12.90 5.00 -17.33
N GLY A 155 12.42 3.76 -17.17
CA GLY A 155 11.71 3.05 -18.24
C GLY A 155 10.45 3.78 -18.72
N VAL A 156 9.66 4.35 -17.80
CA VAL A 156 8.49 5.18 -18.14
C VAL A 156 8.91 6.47 -18.85
N GLY A 157 10.00 7.11 -18.42
CA GLY A 157 10.55 8.30 -19.08
C GLY A 157 11.03 8.02 -20.50
N ILE A 158 11.70 6.90 -20.72
CA ILE A 158 12.12 6.45 -22.06
C ILE A 158 10.87 6.18 -22.94
N ASN A 159 9.88 5.45 -22.43
CA ASN A 159 8.64 5.21 -23.14
C ASN A 159 7.92 6.51 -23.52
N PHE A 160 7.88 7.48 -22.60
CA PHE A 160 7.31 8.79 -22.86
C PHE A 160 8.09 9.53 -23.99
N ALA A 161 9.42 9.52 -23.93
CA ALA A 161 10.24 10.18 -24.93
C ALA A 161 10.09 9.58 -26.34
N LEU A 162 9.88 8.25 -26.43
CA LEU A 162 9.69 7.55 -27.70
C LEU A 162 8.27 7.70 -28.27
N HIS A 163 7.26 7.97 -27.44
CA HIS A 163 5.85 8.01 -27.84
C HIS A 163 5.16 9.30 -27.36
N ALA A 164 5.89 10.42 -27.32
CA ALA A 164 5.42 11.67 -26.72
C ALA A 164 4.07 12.15 -27.28
N ASP A 165 3.92 12.19 -28.61
CA ASP A 165 2.70 12.71 -29.26
C ASP A 165 1.46 11.88 -28.88
N SER A 166 1.56 10.56 -28.93
CA SER A 166 0.44 9.68 -28.60
C SER A 166 0.06 9.73 -27.11
N ILE A 167 1.07 9.86 -26.22
CA ILE A 167 0.84 9.97 -24.79
C ILE A 167 0.26 11.34 -24.45
N LEU A 168 0.74 12.42 -25.04
CA LEU A 168 0.19 13.78 -24.87
C LEU A 168 -1.24 13.87 -25.37
N PHE A 169 -1.55 13.25 -26.50
CA PHE A 169 -2.92 13.12 -26.99
C PHE A 169 -3.80 12.36 -26.00
N GLY A 170 -3.34 11.20 -25.49
CA GLY A 170 -4.06 10.46 -24.46
C GLY A 170 -4.30 11.26 -23.16
N LEU A 171 -3.33 12.12 -22.75
CA LEU A 171 -3.50 13.01 -21.61
C LEU A 171 -4.62 14.04 -21.83
N SER A 172 -4.81 14.54 -23.06
CA SER A 172 -5.90 15.46 -23.40
C SER A 172 -7.27 14.80 -23.32
N GLU A 173 -7.34 13.49 -23.52
CA GLU A 173 -8.54 12.67 -23.32
C GLU A 173 -8.70 12.14 -21.87
N GLY A 174 -7.87 12.63 -20.93
CA GLY A 174 -7.94 12.22 -19.53
C GLY A 174 -7.25 10.89 -19.19
N ARG A 175 -6.57 10.24 -20.15
CA ARG A 175 -5.81 9.01 -19.91
C ARG A 175 -4.55 9.32 -19.12
N PRO A 176 -4.13 8.47 -18.16
CA PRO A 176 -2.87 8.66 -17.44
C PRO A 176 -1.66 8.30 -18.31
N ILE A 177 -0.46 8.83 -17.96
CA ILE A 177 0.80 8.34 -18.53
C ILE A 177 0.92 6.84 -18.28
N PRO A 178 1.25 6.04 -19.33
CA PRO A 178 1.40 4.59 -19.18
C PRO A 178 2.51 4.22 -18.21
N VAL A 179 2.18 3.41 -17.22
CA VAL A 179 3.11 2.87 -16.21
C VAL A 179 2.85 1.37 -16.03
N PRO A 180 3.82 0.61 -15.51
CA PRO A 180 3.60 -0.80 -15.22
C PRO A 180 2.38 -1.01 -14.32
N ARG A 181 1.46 -1.86 -14.76
CA ARG A 181 0.22 -2.25 -14.09
C ARG A 181 -0.79 -1.13 -13.89
N HIS A 182 -0.80 -0.48 -12.73
CA HIS A 182 -1.86 0.46 -12.35
C HIS A 182 -1.28 1.77 -11.86
N HIS A 183 -1.62 2.87 -12.50
CA HIS A 183 -1.01 4.18 -12.25
C HIS A 183 -1.16 4.67 -10.79
N ILE A 184 -2.30 4.41 -10.12
CA ILE A 184 -2.51 4.85 -8.73
C ILE A 184 -1.58 4.07 -7.79
N ARG A 185 -1.55 2.72 -7.88
CA ARG A 185 -0.71 1.87 -7.02
C ARG A 185 0.78 2.09 -7.27
N PHE A 186 1.15 2.33 -8.52
CA PHE A 186 2.52 2.72 -8.89
C PHE A 186 2.95 4.00 -8.16
N ASN A 187 2.10 5.04 -8.18
CA ASN A 187 2.39 6.29 -7.49
C ASN A 187 2.43 6.16 -5.96
N LEU A 188 1.61 5.29 -5.37
CA LEU A 188 1.70 5.00 -3.93
C LEU A 188 3.01 4.31 -3.57
N MET A 189 3.50 3.39 -4.40
CA MET A 189 4.83 2.78 -4.22
C MET A 189 5.94 3.82 -4.40
N LEU A 190 5.82 4.72 -5.38
CA LEU A 190 6.76 5.81 -5.60
C LEU A 190 6.81 6.75 -4.39
N ALA A 191 5.66 7.14 -3.84
CA ALA A 191 5.58 7.93 -2.62
C ALA A 191 6.21 7.19 -1.41
N THR A 192 5.98 5.87 -1.30
CA THR A 192 6.60 5.04 -0.26
C THR A 192 8.13 4.99 -0.41
N ALA A 193 8.64 4.89 -1.65
CA ALA A 193 10.08 4.93 -1.93
C ALA A 193 10.72 6.27 -1.52
N ILE A 194 10.05 7.39 -1.83
CA ILE A 194 10.51 8.73 -1.43
C ILE A 194 10.55 8.85 0.10
N MET A 195 9.49 8.43 0.79
CA MET A 195 9.41 8.46 2.25
C MET A 195 10.50 7.58 2.90
N ALA A 196 10.64 6.33 2.46
CA ALA A 196 11.60 5.38 2.99
C ALA A 196 13.05 5.82 2.72
N GLY A 197 13.32 6.31 1.51
CA GLY A 197 14.61 6.85 1.12
C GLY A 197 14.98 8.11 1.91
N GLY A 198 14.03 9.03 2.12
CA GLY A 198 14.21 10.22 2.96
C GLY A 198 14.55 9.86 4.41
N TRP A 199 13.87 8.88 4.98
CA TRP A 199 14.19 8.35 6.30
C TRP A 199 15.61 7.75 6.33
N MET A 200 15.98 6.91 5.38
CA MET A 200 17.33 6.35 5.31
C MET A 200 18.40 7.44 5.22
N TRP A 201 18.17 8.47 4.41
CA TRP A 201 19.11 9.59 4.27
C TRP A 201 19.28 10.36 5.58
N GLN A 202 18.18 10.60 6.32
CA GLN A 202 18.21 11.24 7.66
C GLN A 202 18.93 10.38 8.70
N GLN A 203 18.79 9.06 8.64
CA GLN A 203 19.50 8.11 9.52
C GLN A 203 20.98 7.94 9.16
N GLY A 204 21.52 8.80 8.28
CA GLY A 204 22.92 8.74 7.89
C GLY A 204 23.25 7.47 7.11
N PHE A 205 22.33 7.01 6.25
CA PHE A 205 22.54 5.80 5.42
C PHE A 205 23.93 5.81 4.80
N ARG A 206 24.68 4.76 5.08
CA ARG A 206 25.96 4.44 4.46
C ARG A 206 25.87 3.00 3.97
N GLY A 207 25.85 2.83 2.65
CA GLY A 207 25.97 1.53 2.05
C GLY A 207 27.44 1.05 2.06
N ARG A 208 27.79 0.26 1.06
CA ARG A 208 29.17 -0.25 0.89
C ARG A 208 30.12 0.83 0.41
N PHE A 209 29.65 1.79 -0.41
CA PHE A 209 30.45 2.80 -1.08
C PHE A 209 30.09 4.21 -0.58
N ARG A 210 31.08 5.10 -0.53
CA ARG A 210 30.90 6.51 -0.08
C ARG A 210 29.93 7.31 -0.95
N TRP A 211 29.78 6.96 -2.22
CA TRP A 211 28.92 7.63 -3.19
C TRP A 211 27.43 7.27 -3.02
N GLU A 212 27.08 6.19 -2.30
CA GLU A 212 25.68 5.74 -2.17
C GLU A 212 24.78 6.74 -1.46
N ARG A 213 25.31 7.45 -0.46
CA ARG A 213 24.52 8.48 0.25
C ARG A 213 24.21 9.71 -0.64
N PRO A 214 25.16 10.36 -1.33
CA PRO A 214 24.84 11.42 -2.29
C PRO A 214 23.98 10.89 -3.45
N ALA A 215 24.23 9.69 -3.96
CA ALA A 215 23.38 9.08 -4.97
C ALA A 215 21.93 8.92 -4.48
N LEU A 216 21.71 8.46 -3.26
CA LEU A 216 20.37 8.37 -2.69
C LEU A 216 19.67 9.74 -2.69
N ALA A 217 20.36 10.82 -2.34
CA ALA A 217 19.79 12.18 -2.40
C ALA A 217 19.38 12.56 -3.83
N VAL A 218 20.22 12.29 -4.82
CA VAL A 218 19.90 12.53 -6.24
C VAL A 218 18.70 11.70 -6.69
N LEU A 219 18.68 10.41 -6.35
CA LEU A 219 17.54 9.53 -6.65
C LEU A 219 16.24 10.05 -6.05
N LEU A 220 16.26 10.53 -4.80
CA LEU A 220 15.06 11.09 -4.16
C LEU A 220 14.55 12.35 -4.87
N VAL A 221 15.45 13.23 -5.33
CA VAL A 221 15.06 14.41 -6.11
C VAL A 221 14.44 13.99 -7.44
N VAL A 222 15.04 13.02 -8.13
CA VAL A 222 14.49 12.46 -9.37
C VAL A 222 13.11 11.84 -9.16
N LEU A 223 12.96 10.99 -8.16
CA LEU A 223 11.66 10.35 -7.84
C LEU A 223 10.61 11.40 -7.45
N PHE A 224 11.01 12.43 -6.69
CA PHE A 224 10.11 13.52 -6.31
C PHE A 224 9.66 14.35 -7.53
N ALA A 225 10.54 14.65 -8.46
CA ALA A 225 10.17 15.30 -9.73
C ALA A 225 9.25 14.39 -10.57
N PHE A 226 9.54 13.09 -10.57
CA PHE A 226 8.82 12.13 -11.39
C PHE A 226 7.38 11.87 -10.90
N ILE A 227 7.10 11.93 -9.60
CA ILE A 227 5.72 11.78 -9.08
C ILE A 227 4.82 12.92 -9.58
N HIS A 228 5.38 14.14 -9.74
CA HIS A 228 4.67 15.28 -10.32
C HIS A 228 4.50 15.13 -11.83
N PHE A 229 5.54 14.64 -12.52
CA PHE A 229 5.46 14.35 -13.95
C PHE A 229 4.34 13.37 -14.29
N LEU A 230 4.17 12.30 -13.50
CA LEU A 230 3.08 11.32 -13.69
C LEU A 230 1.69 11.89 -13.44
N SER A 231 1.57 13.01 -12.73
CA SER A 231 0.32 13.77 -12.50
C SER A 231 -0.82 12.96 -11.88
N VAL A 232 -0.50 11.91 -11.09
CA VAL A 232 -1.50 11.09 -10.41
C VAL A 232 -1.84 11.69 -9.05
N ARG A 233 -2.97 12.38 -8.99
CA ARG A 233 -3.43 13.17 -7.83
C ARG A 233 -3.40 12.43 -6.49
N SER A 234 -3.87 11.18 -6.45
CA SER A 234 -3.91 10.37 -5.22
C SER A 234 -2.54 10.09 -4.62
N GLY A 235 -1.54 9.77 -5.46
CA GLY A 235 -0.17 9.54 -5.02
C GLY A 235 0.51 10.83 -4.54
N ILE A 236 0.30 11.95 -5.25
CA ILE A 236 0.80 13.26 -4.86
C ILE A 236 0.18 13.66 -3.52
N ALA A 237 -1.15 13.58 -3.36
CA ALA A 237 -1.83 13.92 -2.12
C ALA A 237 -1.32 13.06 -0.94
N ALA A 238 -1.16 11.75 -1.13
CA ALA A 238 -0.63 10.85 -0.10
C ALA A 238 0.79 11.24 0.33
N LEU A 239 1.68 11.55 -0.64
CA LEU A 239 3.04 12.01 -0.35
C LEU A 239 3.04 13.33 0.42
N TYR A 240 2.28 14.33 -0.05
CA TYR A 240 2.28 15.65 0.60
C TYR A 240 1.67 15.62 2.00
N CYS A 241 0.60 14.86 2.23
CA CYS A 241 0.07 14.65 3.57
C CYS A 241 1.09 13.97 4.49
N ALA A 242 1.84 12.99 4.00
CA ALA A 242 2.91 12.33 4.74
C ALA A 242 4.07 13.30 5.06
N LEU A 243 4.48 14.13 4.11
CA LEU A 243 5.52 15.15 4.31
C LEU A 243 5.05 16.24 5.28
N MET A 244 3.79 16.68 5.20
CA MET A 244 3.19 17.63 6.12
C MET A 244 3.14 17.08 7.54
N PHE A 245 2.70 15.83 7.70
CA PHE A 245 2.75 15.12 8.98
C PHE A 245 4.18 15.04 9.53
N SER A 246 5.16 14.77 8.68
CA SER A 246 6.58 14.71 9.04
C SER A 246 7.10 16.08 9.51
N ALA A 247 6.70 17.17 8.83
CA ALA A 247 7.05 18.54 9.20
C ALA A 247 6.42 18.93 10.56
N LEU A 248 5.14 18.62 10.77
CA LEU A 248 4.46 18.85 12.06
C LEU A 248 5.15 18.08 13.20
N ARG A 249 5.48 16.79 12.95
CA ARG A 249 6.19 15.98 13.92
C ARG A 249 7.60 16.53 14.23
N PHE A 250 8.29 17.06 13.23
CA PHE A 250 9.57 17.73 13.40
C PHE A 250 9.45 18.97 14.29
N ILE A 251 8.47 19.84 14.02
CA ILE A 251 8.19 21.03 14.85
C ILE A 251 7.96 20.62 16.30
N TRP A 252 7.07 19.67 16.55
CA TRP A 252 6.73 19.22 17.90
C TRP A 252 7.93 18.64 18.68
N ARG A 253 8.81 17.91 17.99
CA ARG A 253 9.97 17.30 18.64
C ARG A 253 11.13 18.26 18.88
N THR A 254 11.37 19.15 17.92
CA THR A 254 12.58 20.02 17.96
C THR A 254 12.29 21.42 18.45
N ARG A 255 11.01 21.82 18.51
CA ARG A 255 10.54 23.20 18.81
C ARG A 255 11.10 24.28 17.85
N ARG A 256 11.60 23.86 16.67
CA ARG A 256 12.12 24.77 15.64
C ARG A 256 10.99 25.23 14.73
N TRP A 257 10.11 26.11 15.27
CA TRP A 257 8.88 26.55 14.59
C TRP A 257 9.14 27.23 13.26
N ALA A 258 10.10 28.18 13.20
CA ALA A 258 10.39 28.94 11.99
C ALA A 258 10.79 28.03 10.82
N LEU A 259 11.71 27.07 11.07
CA LEU A 259 12.14 26.11 10.04
C LEU A 259 11.01 25.17 9.64
N GLY A 260 10.22 24.67 10.60
CA GLY A 260 9.10 23.81 10.30
C GLY A 260 8.01 24.49 9.49
N LEU A 261 7.65 25.75 9.83
CA LEU A 261 6.69 26.56 9.08
C LEU A 261 7.20 26.88 7.68
N ALA A 262 8.50 27.18 7.52
CA ALA A 262 9.11 27.38 6.20
C ALA A 262 9.01 26.11 5.32
N VAL A 263 9.27 24.93 5.90
CA VAL A 263 9.11 23.64 5.19
C VAL A 263 7.63 23.42 4.81
N MET A 264 6.68 23.70 5.70
CA MET A 264 5.26 23.57 5.40
C MET A 264 4.81 24.53 4.30
N ALA A 265 5.28 25.80 4.33
CA ALA A 265 5.02 26.76 3.29
C ALA A 265 5.59 26.32 1.93
N ALA A 266 6.81 25.80 1.91
CA ALA A 266 7.42 25.21 0.70
C ALA A 266 6.60 24.03 0.17
N LEU A 267 6.14 23.11 1.05
CA LEU A 267 5.29 21.99 0.68
C LEU A 267 3.94 22.41 0.08
N LEU A 268 3.40 23.56 0.48
CA LEU A 268 2.19 24.13 -0.12
C LEU A 268 2.48 24.86 -1.44
N ALA A 269 3.63 25.52 -1.54
CA ALA A 269 4.02 26.27 -2.74
C ALA A 269 4.38 25.35 -3.92
N VAL A 270 5.10 24.23 -3.66
CA VAL A 270 5.59 23.34 -4.73
C VAL A 270 4.47 22.77 -5.61
N PRO A 271 3.32 22.28 -5.10
CA PRO A 271 2.22 21.84 -5.98
C PRO A 271 1.66 22.97 -6.85
N ILE A 272 1.56 24.19 -6.29
CA ILE A 272 1.05 25.36 -7.02
C ILE A 272 2.01 25.70 -8.17
N ILE A 273 3.31 25.73 -7.91
CA ILE A 273 4.33 25.96 -8.93
C ILE A 273 4.27 24.81 -9.97
N ALA A 274 4.20 23.57 -9.53
CA ALA A 274 4.19 22.41 -10.41
C ALA A 274 2.97 22.41 -11.37
N ILE A 275 1.77 22.79 -10.89
CA ILE A 275 0.56 22.90 -11.72
C ILE A 275 0.75 23.96 -12.81
N ASN A 276 1.48 25.06 -12.53
CA ASN A 276 1.71 26.12 -13.52
C ASN A 276 2.87 25.85 -14.47
N THR A 277 3.83 25.01 -14.09
CA THR A 277 5.07 24.77 -14.85
C THR A 277 5.06 23.43 -15.59
N ILE A 278 4.42 22.39 -15.05
CA ILE A 278 4.42 21.04 -15.63
C ILE A 278 3.20 20.88 -16.55
N PRO A 279 3.40 20.69 -17.88
CA PRO A 279 2.30 20.63 -18.84
C PRO A 279 1.28 19.52 -18.54
N SER A 280 1.73 18.33 -18.12
CA SER A 280 0.85 17.22 -17.79
C SER A 280 -0.07 17.51 -16.59
N LEU A 281 0.44 18.21 -15.56
CA LEU A 281 -0.36 18.65 -14.43
C LEU A 281 -1.36 19.73 -14.81
N LYS A 282 -0.92 20.74 -15.57
CA LYS A 282 -1.79 21.81 -16.07
C LYS A 282 -2.94 21.24 -16.90
N GLN A 283 -2.64 20.35 -17.83
CA GLN A 283 -3.64 19.70 -18.67
C GLN A 283 -4.63 18.86 -17.83
N ARG A 284 -4.13 18.14 -16.83
CA ARG A 284 -4.98 17.35 -15.92
C ARG A 284 -5.93 18.23 -15.09
N MET A 285 -5.47 19.40 -14.66
CA MET A 285 -6.32 20.37 -13.93
C MET A 285 -7.38 20.99 -14.84
N SER A 286 -7.03 21.33 -16.08
CA SER A 286 -7.98 21.85 -17.08
C SER A 286 -9.05 20.81 -17.41
N TYR A 287 -8.67 19.55 -17.58
CA TYR A 287 -9.60 18.45 -17.81
C TYR A 287 -10.56 18.27 -16.62
N MET A 288 -10.08 18.35 -15.38
CA MET A 288 -10.92 18.25 -14.19
C MET A 288 -11.95 19.38 -14.11
N LYS A 289 -11.54 20.61 -14.47
CA LYS A 289 -12.46 21.76 -14.49
C LYS A 289 -13.55 21.55 -15.57
N TYR A 290 -13.14 21.12 -16.75
CA TYR A 290 -14.04 20.79 -17.85
C TYR A 290 -15.05 19.69 -17.46
N ASP A 291 -14.60 18.57 -16.90
CA ASP A 291 -15.44 17.47 -16.42
C ASP A 291 -16.47 17.96 -15.37
N TRP A 292 -16.04 18.80 -14.41
CA TRP A 292 -16.92 19.34 -13.39
C TRP A 292 -17.99 20.29 -13.94
N GLU A 293 -17.65 21.13 -14.91
CA GLU A 293 -18.59 22.04 -15.58
C GLU A 293 -19.67 21.25 -16.34
N HIS A 294 -19.27 20.22 -17.09
CA HIS A 294 -20.19 19.34 -17.84
C HIS A 294 -21.06 18.46 -16.93
N TYR A 295 -20.51 18.00 -15.79
CA TYR A 295 -21.29 17.30 -14.79
C TYR A 295 -22.42 18.20 -14.22
N ARG A 296 -22.14 19.47 -13.99
CA ARG A 296 -23.12 20.43 -13.45
C ARG A 296 -24.21 20.82 -14.46
N SER A 297 -23.87 20.99 -15.72
CA SER A 297 -24.81 21.31 -16.78
C SER A 297 -25.69 20.13 -17.21
N ASN A 298 -25.47 18.95 -16.67
CA ASN A 298 -26.13 17.70 -17.03
C ASN A 298 -25.95 17.30 -18.53
N GLU A 299 -24.96 17.89 -19.20
CA GLU A 299 -24.59 17.61 -20.58
C GLU A 299 -23.53 16.48 -20.68
N GLY A 300 -23.15 15.92 -19.50
CA GLY A 300 -21.98 15.07 -19.38
C GLY A 300 -22.08 13.73 -20.09
N GLU A 301 -21.08 13.47 -20.92
CA GLU A 301 -20.56 12.15 -21.22
C GLU A 301 -19.81 11.56 -19.99
N SER A 302 -19.48 10.27 -20.02
CA SER A 302 -18.76 9.59 -18.92
C SER A 302 -17.34 10.09 -18.78
N TYR A 303 -17.11 11.11 -17.96
CA TYR A 303 -15.77 11.59 -17.63
C TYR A 303 -15.28 11.03 -16.29
N SER A 304 -13.96 10.93 -16.14
CA SER A 304 -13.27 10.24 -15.02
C SER A 304 -13.64 10.74 -13.63
N ASP A 305 -13.87 12.04 -13.43
CA ASP A 305 -14.19 12.61 -12.12
C ASP A 305 -15.69 12.58 -11.83
N SER A 306 -16.54 12.77 -12.84
CA SER A 306 -17.98 12.60 -12.72
C SER A 306 -18.35 11.14 -12.42
N GLU A 307 -17.70 10.15 -13.07
CA GLU A 307 -17.85 8.73 -12.73
C GLU A 307 -17.49 8.44 -11.25
N ARG A 308 -16.45 9.09 -10.71
CA ARG A 308 -16.10 8.96 -9.28
C ARG A 308 -17.17 9.53 -8.36
N TRP A 309 -17.74 10.70 -8.69
CA TRP A 309 -18.85 11.27 -7.92
C TRP A 309 -20.08 10.37 -7.93
N VAL A 310 -20.43 9.83 -9.09
CA VAL A 310 -21.51 8.85 -9.21
C VAL A 310 -21.21 7.62 -8.36
N SER A 311 -19.99 7.09 -8.41
CA SER A 311 -19.59 5.92 -7.61
C SER A 311 -19.69 6.15 -6.09
N LEU A 312 -19.38 7.36 -5.62
CA LEU A 312 -19.57 7.71 -4.21
C LEU A 312 -21.04 7.80 -3.83
N LYS A 313 -21.88 8.40 -4.70
CA LYS A 313 -23.34 8.47 -4.48
C LYS A 313 -23.97 7.09 -4.45
N THR A 314 -23.65 6.23 -5.40
CA THR A 314 -24.19 4.85 -5.45
C THR A 314 -23.72 4.02 -4.24
N GLY A 315 -22.45 4.15 -3.83
CA GLY A 315 -21.97 3.50 -2.61
C GLY A 315 -22.72 3.94 -1.35
N TRP A 316 -23.02 5.23 -1.24
CA TRP A 316 -23.82 5.76 -0.15
C TRP A 316 -25.28 5.29 -0.19
N MET A 317 -25.88 5.17 -1.39
CA MET A 317 -27.24 4.65 -1.57
C MET A 317 -27.31 3.17 -1.18
N MET A 318 -26.36 2.34 -1.64
CA MET A 318 -26.26 0.93 -1.23
C MET A 318 -26.23 0.75 0.28
N TRP A 319 -25.41 1.56 0.97
CA TRP A 319 -25.37 1.52 2.42
C TRP A 319 -26.68 1.92 3.09
N LYS A 320 -27.37 2.96 2.60
CA LYS A 320 -28.68 3.37 3.14
C LYS A 320 -29.75 2.28 3.01
N GLU A 321 -29.72 1.51 1.95
CA GLU A 321 -30.64 0.40 1.74
C GLU A 321 -30.35 -0.77 2.69
N ASN A 322 -29.07 -1.00 3.04
CA ASN A 322 -28.62 -2.10 3.89
C ASN A 322 -27.59 -1.63 4.95
N PRO A 323 -28.00 -0.87 5.99
CA PRO A 323 -27.07 -0.13 6.83
C PRO A 323 -26.21 -1.00 7.75
N VAL A 324 -26.69 -2.17 8.19
CA VAL A 324 -26.00 -2.99 9.19
C VAL A 324 -25.01 -3.97 8.58
N LEU A 325 -25.44 -4.75 7.58
CA LEU A 325 -24.64 -5.82 6.94
C LEU A 325 -24.18 -5.50 5.52
N GLY A 326 -24.66 -4.39 4.92
CA GLY A 326 -24.38 -4.05 3.55
C GLY A 326 -25.09 -4.97 2.55
N VAL A 327 -24.83 -4.74 1.27
CA VAL A 327 -25.46 -5.52 0.17
C VAL A 327 -24.81 -6.90 -0.04
N GLY A 328 -23.72 -7.19 0.66
CA GLY A 328 -22.86 -8.35 0.38
C GLY A 328 -21.66 -8.00 -0.50
N ALA A 329 -20.48 -8.54 -0.15
CA ALA A 329 -19.26 -8.25 -0.92
C ALA A 329 -19.32 -8.80 -2.34
N GLY A 330 -20.11 -9.87 -2.59
CA GLY A 330 -20.34 -10.46 -3.90
C GLY A 330 -21.22 -9.59 -4.80
N ASP A 331 -22.20 -8.90 -4.23
CA ASP A 331 -23.24 -8.23 -4.99
C ASP A 331 -22.94 -6.76 -5.33
N LEU A 332 -21.81 -6.23 -4.86
CA LEU A 332 -21.40 -4.84 -5.11
C LEU A 332 -21.48 -4.43 -6.60
N PRO A 333 -20.98 -5.23 -7.58
CA PRO A 333 -21.09 -4.84 -9.00
C PRO A 333 -22.53 -4.77 -9.49
N ARG A 334 -23.35 -5.79 -9.15
CA ARG A 334 -24.75 -5.87 -9.55
C ARG A 334 -25.54 -4.69 -8.99
N GLU A 335 -25.39 -4.40 -7.69
CA GLU A 335 -26.10 -3.30 -7.05
C GLU A 335 -25.60 -1.93 -7.53
N THR A 336 -24.30 -1.78 -7.81
CA THR A 336 -23.77 -0.58 -8.47
C THR A 336 -24.45 -0.35 -9.83
N ALA A 337 -24.50 -1.39 -10.68
CA ALA A 337 -25.12 -1.30 -11.99
C ALA A 337 -26.64 -0.99 -11.89
N ARG A 338 -27.36 -1.61 -10.94
CA ARG A 338 -28.77 -1.35 -10.65
C ARG A 338 -29.01 0.13 -10.33
N LEU A 339 -28.27 0.68 -9.39
CA LEU A 339 -28.42 2.08 -8.96
C LEU A 339 -27.98 3.07 -10.04
N VAL A 340 -26.92 2.76 -10.79
CA VAL A 340 -26.48 3.58 -11.92
C VAL A 340 -27.57 3.60 -12.99
N ASN A 341 -28.15 2.46 -13.36
CA ASN A 341 -29.22 2.38 -14.33
C ASN A 341 -30.45 3.20 -13.89
N GLN A 342 -30.81 3.11 -12.62
CA GLN A 342 -32.00 3.77 -12.07
C GLN A 342 -31.83 5.30 -11.92
N TYR A 343 -30.68 5.78 -11.44
CA TYR A 343 -30.52 7.18 -11.04
C TYR A 343 -29.51 7.95 -11.88
N PHE A 344 -28.61 7.25 -12.60
CA PHE A 344 -27.52 7.85 -13.38
C PHE A 344 -27.34 7.13 -14.73
N PRO A 345 -28.43 6.96 -15.57
CA PRO A 345 -28.40 6.11 -16.76
C PRO A 345 -27.30 6.50 -17.77
N LYS A 346 -26.86 7.77 -17.79
CA LYS A 346 -25.77 8.24 -18.65
C LYS A 346 -24.41 7.58 -18.34
N TYR A 347 -24.26 6.99 -17.14
CA TYR A 347 -23.03 6.33 -16.68
C TYR A 347 -23.13 4.80 -16.68
N LEU A 348 -24.11 4.24 -17.36
CA LEU A 348 -24.39 2.79 -17.34
C LEU A 348 -23.32 1.96 -18.05
N GLU A 349 -22.68 2.51 -19.09
CA GLU A 349 -21.65 1.78 -19.84
C GLU A 349 -20.41 1.44 -19.01
N THR A 350 -20.10 2.25 -18.01
CA THR A 350 -18.91 2.09 -17.16
C THR A 350 -19.19 2.29 -15.67
N PRO A 351 -20.09 1.47 -15.04
CA PRO A 351 -20.39 1.62 -13.62
C PRO A 351 -19.14 1.38 -12.79
N LYS A 352 -18.76 2.39 -11.98
CA LYS A 352 -17.56 2.32 -11.13
C LYS A 352 -17.92 1.95 -9.70
N MET A 353 -17.12 1.06 -9.09
CA MET A 353 -17.18 0.80 -7.66
C MET A 353 -16.85 2.06 -6.85
N PRO A 354 -17.34 2.19 -5.60
CA PRO A 354 -17.08 3.35 -4.79
C PRO A 354 -15.56 3.67 -4.66
N HIS A 355 -15.13 4.81 -5.22
CA HIS A 355 -13.74 5.26 -5.17
C HIS A 355 -13.36 5.82 -3.78
N ASN A 356 -13.67 5.07 -2.73
CA ASN A 356 -13.31 5.31 -1.35
C ASN A 356 -13.35 3.97 -0.63
N GLN A 357 -12.25 3.56 -0.01
CA GLN A 357 -12.14 2.24 0.63
C GLN A 357 -13.14 2.05 1.77
N PHE A 358 -13.36 3.08 2.56
CA PHE A 358 -14.30 3.01 3.69
C PHE A 358 -15.73 2.85 3.19
N LEU A 359 -16.09 3.60 2.16
CA LEU A 359 -17.42 3.52 1.56
C LEU A 359 -17.63 2.20 0.82
N TYR A 360 -16.59 1.66 0.18
CA TYR A 360 -16.63 0.33 -0.45
C TYR A 360 -16.93 -0.75 0.60
N ILE A 361 -16.22 -0.71 1.74
CA ILE A 361 -16.46 -1.65 2.85
C ILE A 361 -17.85 -1.43 3.43
N LEU A 362 -18.25 -0.18 3.65
CA LEU A 362 -19.54 0.19 4.20
C LEU A 362 -20.70 -0.28 3.32
N ALA A 363 -20.60 -0.11 1.99
CA ALA A 363 -21.61 -0.58 1.05
C ALA A 363 -21.70 -2.13 1.04
N GLY A 364 -20.55 -2.81 1.03
CA GLY A 364 -20.53 -4.28 0.93
C GLY A 364 -20.81 -5.01 2.25
N THR A 365 -20.46 -4.46 3.40
CA THR A 365 -20.50 -5.16 4.71
C THR A 365 -21.15 -4.34 5.84
N GLY A 366 -21.71 -3.19 5.53
CA GLY A 366 -22.47 -2.33 6.43
C GLY A 366 -21.60 -1.71 7.55
N LEU A 367 -22.28 -1.14 8.54
CA LEU A 367 -21.63 -0.52 9.70
C LEU A 367 -20.84 -1.55 10.53
N LEU A 368 -21.33 -2.78 10.63
CA LEU A 368 -20.62 -3.84 11.35
C LEU A 368 -19.28 -4.11 10.71
N GLY A 369 -19.25 -4.31 9.39
CA GLY A 369 -18.03 -4.59 8.66
C GLY A 369 -17.05 -3.40 8.64
N LEU A 370 -17.56 -2.18 8.49
CA LEU A 370 -16.72 -0.98 8.57
C LEU A 370 -16.09 -0.83 9.96
N SER A 371 -16.86 -1.01 11.04
CA SER A 371 -16.35 -0.88 12.42
C SER A 371 -15.22 -1.87 12.71
N LEU A 372 -15.40 -3.15 12.33
CA LEU A 372 -14.38 -4.17 12.47
C LEU A 372 -13.15 -3.89 11.59
N SER A 373 -13.36 -3.37 10.39
CA SER A 373 -12.26 -2.99 9.49
C SER A 373 -11.48 -1.78 10.02
N LEU A 374 -12.15 -0.77 10.58
CA LEU A 374 -11.49 0.37 11.22
C LEU A 374 -10.67 -0.07 12.43
N LEU A 375 -11.19 -1.00 13.23
CA LEU A 375 -10.43 -1.61 14.33
C LEU A 375 -9.15 -2.26 13.78
N ALA A 376 -9.26 -3.08 12.73
CA ALA A 376 -8.11 -3.75 12.12
C ALA A 376 -7.09 -2.75 11.55
N PHE A 377 -7.54 -1.70 10.85
CA PHE A 377 -6.64 -0.70 10.24
C PHE A 377 -5.89 0.13 11.28
N TYR A 378 -6.53 0.50 12.39
CA TYR A 378 -6.01 1.55 13.26
C TYR A 378 -5.62 1.07 14.66
N TYR A 379 -5.93 -0.17 15.06
CA TYR A 379 -5.50 -0.71 16.34
C TYR A 379 -3.98 -0.58 16.59
N PRO A 380 -3.09 -0.85 15.64
CA PRO A 380 -1.66 -0.67 15.86
C PRO A 380 -1.26 0.77 16.22
N LEU A 381 -2.02 1.79 15.76
CA LEU A 381 -1.77 3.19 16.12
C LEU A 381 -2.09 3.53 17.60
N TRP A 382 -2.90 2.73 18.28
CA TRP A 382 -3.11 2.90 19.71
C TRP A 382 -1.91 2.45 20.54
N LEU A 383 -1.06 1.59 19.98
CA LEU A 383 0.15 1.12 20.63
C LEU A 383 1.29 2.12 20.43
N ASN A 384 1.83 2.63 21.54
CA ASN A 384 2.88 3.66 21.54
C ASN A 384 4.10 3.28 20.70
N ARG A 385 4.50 2.01 20.70
CA ARG A 385 5.67 1.50 19.96
C ARG A 385 5.55 1.76 18.47
N TYR A 386 4.40 1.54 17.86
CA TYR A 386 4.19 1.75 16.43
C TYR A 386 3.90 3.22 16.11
N ARG A 387 3.02 3.88 16.87
CA ARG A 387 2.68 5.29 16.67
C ARG A 387 3.91 6.20 16.74
N ARG A 388 4.87 5.88 17.60
CA ARG A 388 6.11 6.66 17.76
C ARG A 388 7.15 6.31 16.69
N TYR A 389 7.04 5.18 16.02
CA TYR A 389 7.96 4.82 14.95
C TYR A 389 7.66 5.60 13.68
N TYR A 390 8.66 6.35 13.20
CA TYR A 390 8.45 7.34 12.13
C TYR A 390 7.89 6.73 10.84
N LEU A 391 8.52 5.66 10.32
CA LEU A 391 8.11 5.02 9.07
C LEU A 391 6.68 4.49 9.13
N PHE A 392 6.32 3.83 10.23
CA PHE A 392 4.97 3.29 10.40
C PHE A 392 3.93 4.42 10.43
N ALA A 393 4.11 5.42 11.31
CA ALA A 393 3.14 6.50 11.47
C ALA A 393 2.94 7.31 10.18
N THR A 394 4.04 7.62 9.48
CA THR A 394 4.00 8.37 8.22
C THR A 394 3.36 7.54 7.10
N PHE A 395 3.64 6.25 7.05
CA PHE A 395 3.01 5.34 6.09
C PHE A 395 1.50 5.22 6.34
N GLN A 396 1.05 5.15 7.59
CA GLN A 396 -0.39 5.12 7.91
C GLN A 396 -1.13 6.38 7.46
N VAL A 397 -0.48 7.55 7.47
CA VAL A 397 -1.04 8.78 6.87
C VAL A 397 -1.23 8.61 5.35
N MET A 398 -0.24 8.05 4.65
CA MET A 398 -0.35 7.77 3.21
C MET A 398 -1.48 6.78 2.91
N VAL A 399 -1.60 5.72 3.70
CA VAL A 399 -2.66 4.72 3.60
C VAL A 399 -4.03 5.38 3.79
N PHE A 400 -4.20 6.17 4.84
CA PHE A 400 -5.45 6.87 5.12
C PHE A 400 -5.88 7.76 3.95
N VAL A 401 -4.97 8.58 3.41
CA VAL A 401 -5.25 9.45 2.25
C VAL A 401 -5.61 8.61 1.02
N SER A 402 -4.88 7.50 0.77
CA SER A 402 -5.20 6.59 -0.31
C SER A 402 -6.59 5.99 -0.18
N PHE A 403 -7.00 5.60 1.03
CA PHE A 403 -8.33 5.02 1.30
C PHE A 403 -9.47 6.03 1.14
N LEU A 404 -9.23 7.31 1.34
CA LEU A 404 -10.23 8.37 1.10
C LEU A 404 -10.54 8.56 -0.39
N VAL A 405 -9.57 8.29 -1.27
CA VAL A 405 -9.69 8.63 -2.70
C VAL A 405 -9.73 7.42 -3.62
N GLU A 406 -9.57 6.19 -3.09
CA GLU A 406 -9.50 4.96 -3.87
C GLU A 406 -9.83 3.73 -3.00
N TYR A 407 -10.41 2.70 -3.62
CA TYR A 407 -10.58 1.36 -3.00
C TYR A 407 -9.29 0.53 -3.15
N THR A 408 -8.26 0.94 -2.43
CA THR A 408 -6.86 0.55 -2.62
C THR A 408 -6.62 -0.94 -2.44
N ILE A 409 -7.21 -1.57 -1.42
CA ILE A 409 -6.96 -2.99 -1.07
C ILE A 409 -7.87 -3.98 -1.81
N GLU A 410 -8.55 -3.55 -2.87
CA GLU A 410 -9.38 -4.44 -3.69
C GLU A 410 -8.61 -5.08 -4.85
N THR A 411 -7.30 -4.87 -4.91
CA THR A 411 -6.41 -5.47 -5.91
C THR A 411 -5.23 -6.15 -5.24
N ALA A 412 -4.68 -7.21 -5.84
CA ALA A 412 -3.53 -7.92 -5.30
C ALA A 412 -2.32 -7.01 -5.01
N MET A 413 -2.03 -6.05 -5.90
CA MET A 413 -0.96 -5.08 -5.71
C MET A 413 -1.25 -4.12 -4.55
N GLY A 414 -2.51 -3.68 -4.40
CA GLY A 414 -2.92 -2.80 -3.29
C GLY A 414 -2.87 -3.50 -1.94
N VAL A 415 -3.34 -4.75 -1.87
CA VAL A 415 -3.20 -5.59 -0.66
C VAL A 415 -1.73 -5.80 -0.32
N ALA A 416 -0.90 -6.16 -1.29
CA ALA A 416 0.53 -6.39 -1.08
C ALA A 416 1.23 -5.11 -0.58
N TRP A 417 0.99 -3.95 -1.24
CA TRP A 417 1.54 -2.67 -0.83
C TRP A 417 1.14 -2.31 0.61
N TYR A 418 -0.16 -2.32 0.90
CA TYR A 418 -0.65 -1.95 2.22
C TYR A 418 -0.13 -2.88 3.31
N LEU A 419 -0.36 -4.18 3.14
CA LEU A 419 -0.12 -5.15 4.20
C LEU A 419 1.37 -5.40 4.43
N PHE A 420 2.16 -5.56 3.35
CA PHE A 420 3.59 -5.78 3.49
C PHE A 420 4.28 -4.61 4.18
N TYR A 421 4.09 -3.37 3.73
CA TYR A 421 4.77 -2.22 4.36
C TYR A 421 4.25 -1.93 5.76
N THR A 422 2.95 -2.12 6.03
CA THR A 422 2.41 -2.01 7.39
C THR A 422 3.11 -2.97 8.33
N LEU A 423 3.12 -4.26 8.01
CA LEU A 423 3.72 -5.31 8.84
C LEU A 423 5.25 -5.19 8.91
N PHE A 424 5.88 -4.81 7.82
CA PHE A 424 7.33 -4.60 7.76
C PHE A 424 7.77 -3.44 8.68
N PHE A 425 7.07 -2.31 8.63
CA PHE A 425 7.37 -1.18 9.53
C PHE A 425 7.00 -1.47 10.99
N MET A 426 5.97 -2.27 11.25
CA MET A 426 5.70 -2.78 12.61
C MET A 426 6.88 -3.62 13.12
N LYS A 427 7.40 -4.54 12.30
CA LYS A 427 8.55 -5.37 12.66
C LYS A 427 9.82 -4.55 12.89
N MET A 428 10.06 -3.53 12.05
CA MET A 428 11.17 -2.58 12.27
C MET A 428 11.02 -1.79 13.57
N ALA A 429 9.80 -1.37 13.92
CA ALA A 429 9.52 -0.67 15.17
C ALA A 429 9.77 -1.55 16.41
N GLU A 430 9.54 -2.84 16.32
CA GLU A 430 9.84 -3.81 17.37
C GLU A 430 11.36 -3.97 17.58
N GLN A 431 12.12 -3.94 16.49
CA GLN A 431 13.60 -4.02 16.55
C GLN A 431 14.25 -2.79 17.16
N ASP A 432 13.71 -1.61 16.93
CA ASP A 432 14.27 -0.34 17.42
C ASP A 432 14.13 -0.20 18.95
N GLN A 433 13.34 -1.07 19.60
CA GLN A 433 13.10 -1.07 21.05
C GLN A 433 13.88 -2.15 21.81
N ASN A 434 14.42 -3.15 21.10
CA ASN A 434 15.30 -4.20 21.65
C ASN A 434 16.77 -3.84 21.43
#